data_cb6f99d7871fc7309312c1610d35d7ea
#
_entry.id   cb6f99d7871fc7309312c1610d35d7ea
#
_cell.length_a   1.000
_cell.length_b   1.000
_cell.length_c   1.000
_cell.angle_alpha   90.00
_cell.angle_beta   90.00
_cell.angle_gamma   90.00
#
_symmetry.space_group_name_H-M   'P 1'
#
loop_
_entity.id
_entity.type
_entity.pdbx_description
1 polymer ?
#
loop_
_entity_poly.entity_id
_entity_poly.type
_entity_poly.pdbx_seq_one_letter_code
_entity_poly.pdbx_strand_id
1 'polypeptide(L)'
;LDESAHDWKFVRLGRKLGWSGVALKTCKTQTGALLSLCWSKAHGMPLMVQDLTNPMLAQIPHVRLAAHAGTIMGVESNGMQFYPAASIAEENVHPGIYRRCNGMLDLSTISGAGFGYRIGEIERDLPQPQTFQASGS
;
A
#
# COMPACT_ATOMS: atom_id res chain seq x y z
N LEU A 1 3.76 -14.19 -8.53
CA LEU A 1 2.62 -14.46 -7.64
C LEU A 1 1.97 -13.15 -7.28
N ASP A 2 0.65 -13.02 -7.49
CA ASP A 2 -0.09 -11.77 -7.29
C ASP A 2 -1.29 -11.97 -6.34
N GLU A 3 -2.51 -12.13 -6.86
CA GLU A 3 -3.73 -12.16 -6.05
C GLU A 3 -3.74 -13.29 -5.01
N SER A 4 -3.16 -14.41 -5.32
CA SER A 4 -3.03 -15.56 -4.40
C SER A 4 -1.98 -15.37 -3.29
N ALA A 5 -1.18 -14.27 -3.33
CA ALA A 5 -0.28 -13.91 -2.24
C ALA A 5 -1.03 -13.20 -1.10
N HIS A 6 -1.90 -13.94 -0.38
CA HIS A 6 -2.68 -13.38 0.71
C HIS A 6 -1.81 -12.96 1.90
N ASP A 7 -0.75 -13.72 2.19
CA ASP A 7 0.24 -13.43 3.22
C ASP A 7 1.62 -14.04 2.87
N TRP A 8 2.61 -13.81 3.72
CA TRP A 8 3.98 -14.33 3.52
C TRP A 8 4.05 -15.87 3.42
N LYS A 9 3.12 -16.62 4.02
CA LYS A 9 3.08 -18.07 3.96
C LYS A 9 2.74 -18.55 2.54
N PHE A 10 1.82 -17.84 1.87
CA PHE A 10 1.50 -18.09 0.47
C PHE A 10 2.63 -17.70 -0.47
N VAL A 11 3.40 -16.64 -0.16
CA VAL A 11 4.62 -16.30 -0.90
C VAL A 11 5.62 -17.45 -0.81
N ARG A 12 5.83 -17.99 0.40
CA ARG A 12 6.69 -19.13 0.64
C ARG A 12 6.21 -20.38 -0.11
N LEU A 13 4.91 -20.65 -0.09
CA LEU A 13 4.31 -21.75 -0.84
C LEU A 13 4.50 -21.56 -2.35
N GLY A 14 4.21 -20.34 -2.84
CA GLY A 14 4.37 -19.98 -4.25
C GLY A 14 5.79 -20.29 -4.75
N ARG A 15 6.82 -19.90 -4.00
CA ARG A 15 8.20 -20.24 -4.34
C ARG A 15 8.42 -21.75 -4.47
N LYS A 16 7.86 -22.57 -3.56
CA LYS A 16 7.95 -24.02 -3.65
C LYS A 16 7.25 -24.59 -4.88
N LEU A 17 6.24 -23.90 -5.38
CA LEU A 17 5.49 -24.26 -6.58
C LEU A 17 6.10 -23.68 -7.86
N GLY A 18 7.28 -23.05 -7.80
CA GLY A 18 8.01 -22.55 -8.95
C GLY A 18 7.77 -21.08 -9.30
N TRP A 19 7.01 -20.31 -8.51
CA TRP A 19 6.87 -18.88 -8.73
C TRP A 19 8.17 -18.15 -8.40
N SER A 20 8.64 -17.32 -9.32
CA SER A 20 9.92 -16.63 -9.23
C SER A 20 9.85 -15.27 -8.54
N GLY A 21 8.71 -14.60 -8.50
CA GLY A 21 8.53 -13.27 -7.90
C GLY A 21 7.16 -13.06 -7.29
N VAL A 22 6.97 -11.93 -6.60
CA VAL A 22 5.73 -11.59 -5.91
C VAL A 22 5.36 -10.11 -6.04
N ALA A 23 4.07 -9.82 -6.15
CA ALA A 23 3.47 -8.50 -6.02
C ALA A 23 3.04 -8.28 -4.57
N LEU A 24 3.67 -7.29 -3.91
CA LEU A 24 3.34 -6.89 -2.54
C LEU A 24 2.15 -5.94 -2.55
N LYS A 25 1.22 -6.10 -1.63
CA LYS A 25 0.01 -5.29 -1.51
C LYS A 25 -0.25 -4.90 -0.06
N THR A 26 0.01 -3.63 0.28
CA THR A 26 -0.20 -3.12 1.65
C THR A 26 -1.66 -3.05 2.05
N CYS A 27 -2.58 -2.99 1.08
CA CYS A 27 -4.02 -2.96 1.31
C CYS A 27 -4.58 -4.25 1.90
N LYS A 28 -3.92 -5.40 1.71
CA LYS A 28 -4.32 -6.66 2.37
C LYS A 28 -4.00 -6.61 3.86
N THR A 29 -2.76 -6.39 4.23
CA THR A 29 -2.31 -5.93 5.55
C THR A 29 -0.90 -5.33 5.44
N GLN A 30 -0.61 -4.28 6.19
CA GLN A 30 0.72 -3.65 6.20
C GLN A 30 1.76 -4.62 6.75
N THR A 31 1.47 -5.29 7.87
CA THR A 31 2.36 -6.29 8.48
C THR A 31 2.63 -7.45 7.53
N GLY A 32 1.61 -7.97 6.86
CA GLY A 32 1.76 -9.04 5.88
C GLY A 32 2.64 -8.65 4.70
N ALA A 33 2.50 -7.41 4.21
CA ALA A 33 3.35 -6.89 3.14
C ALA A 33 4.82 -6.78 3.57
N LEU A 34 5.09 -6.29 4.79
CA LEU A 34 6.45 -6.22 5.35
C LEU A 34 7.07 -7.61 5.54
N LEU A 35 6.33 -8.57 6.09
CA LEU A 35 6.80 -9.94 6.26
C LEU A 35 7.09 -10.59 4.90
N SER A 36 6.22 -10.38 3.92
CA SER A 36 6.41 -10.86 2.55
C SER A 36 7.63 -10.23 1.89
N LEU A 37 7.84 -8.91 2.08
CA LEU A 37 9.04 -8.20 1.63
C LEU A 37 10.31 -8.82 2.23
N CYS A 38 10.37 -8.93 3.55
CA CYS A 38 11.54 -9.47 4.25
C CYS A 38 11.85 -10.90 3.81
N TRP A 39 10.81 -11.73 3.75
CA TRP A 39 10.98 -13.12 3.34
C TRP A 39 11.45 -13.22 1.89
N SER A 40 10.87 -12.46 0.98
CA SER A 40 11.22 -12.46 -0.44
C SER A 40 12.66 -11.99 -0.67
N LYS A 41 13.08 -10.92 0.00
CA LYS A 41 14.48 -10.44 -0.06
C LYS A 41 15.46 -11.49 0.45
N ALA A 42 15.17 -12.14 1.57
CA ALA A 42 16.02 -13.19 2.14
C ALA A 42 16.16 -14.40 1.20
N HIS A 43 15.25 -14.59 0.26
CA HIS A 43 15.23 -15.71 -0.66
C HIS A 43 15.47 -15.31 -2.13
N GLY A 44 15.87 -14.08 -2.39
CA GLY A 44 16.21 -13.59 -3.73
C GLY A 44 15.02 -13.58 -4.71
N MET A 45 13.79 -13.39 -4.23
CA MET A 45 12.61 -13.27 -5.09
C MET A 45 12.46 -11.82 -5.57
N PRO A 46 12.38 -11.56 -6.88
CA PRO A 46 12.02 -10.27 -7.44
C PRO A 46 10.68 -9.77 -6.90
N LEU A 47 10.59 -8.45 -6.74
CA LEU A 47 9.46 -7.78 -6.12
C LEU A 47 8.80 -6.79 -7.08
N MET A 48 7.48 -6.75 -7.04
CA MET A 48 6.65 -5.64 -7.47
C MET A 48 5.89 -5.09 -6.27
N VAL A 49 5.45 -3.85 -6.33
CA VAL A 49 4.45 -3.29 -5.42
C VAL A 49 3.28 -2.82 -6.26
N GLN A 50 2.12 -3.42 -6.03
CA GLN A 50 0.92 -3.18 -6.82
C GLN A 50 -0.25 -2.83 -5.90
N ASP A 51 -1.08 -1.88 -6.33
CA ASP A 51 -2.30 -1.56 -5.61
C ASP A 51 -3.48 -2.45 -6.08
N LEU A 52 -4.59 -2.35 -5.35
CA LEU A 52 -5.89 -2.91 -5.74
C LEU A 52 -6.88 -1.78 -6.02
N THR A 53 -6.41 -0.71 -6.67
CA THR A 53 -7.18 0.51 -6.93
C THR A 53 -7.64 1.17 -5.62
N ASN A 54 -6.71 1.29 -4.66
CA ASN A 54 -6.96 1.82 -3.32
C ASN A 54 -6.59 3.31 -3.26
N PRO A 55 -7.56 4.24 -3.25
CA PRO A 55 -7.33 5.67 -3.07
C PRO A 55 -7.10 6.04 -1.58
N MET A 56 -7.02 7.33 -1.28
CA MET A 56 -7.01 7.88 0.06
C MET A 56 -5.79 7.42 0.88
N LEU A 57 -5.97 7.19 2.17
CA LEU A 57 -4.91 6.78 3.09
C LEU A 57 -4.17 5.50 2.68
N ALA A 58 -4.80 4.61 1.93
CA ALA A 58 -4.18 3.35 1.52
C ALA A 58 -3.01 3.55 0.55
N GLN A 59 -2.98 4.67 -0.19
CA GLN A 59 -1.90 5.01 -1.11
C GLN A 59 -0.57 5.30 -0.39
N ILE A 60 -0.60 5.87 0.80
CA ILE A 60 0.60 6.30 1.53
C ILE A 60 1.53 5.12 1.89
N PRO A 61 1.07 4.07 2.60
CA PRO A 61 1.93 2.93 2.91
C PRO A 61 2.36 2.18 1.65
N HIS A 62 1.53 2.18 0.62
CA HIS A 62 1.79 1.54 -0.66
C HIS A 62 3.03 2.14 -1.34
N VAL A 63 3.03 3.44 -1.58
CA VAL A 63 4.16 4.12 -2.23
C VAL A 63 5.41 4.15 -1.35
N ARG A 64 5.22 4.27 -0.02
CA ARG A 64 6.32 4.22 0.94
C ARG A 64 7.02 2.87 0.93
N LEU A 65 6.25 1.77 0.89
CA LEU A 65 6.81 0.43 0.77
C LEU A 65 7.57 0.28 -0.56
N ALA A 66 6.99 0.73 -1.66
CA ALA A 66 7.60 0.64 -2.99
C ALA A 66 8.96 1.32 -3.04
N ALA A 67 9.09 2.50 -2.44
CA ALA A 67 10.34 3.26 -2.39
C ALA A 67 11.49 2.51 -1.68
N HIS A 68 11.17 1.53 -0.82
CA HIS A 68 12.15 0.76 -0.05
C HIS A 68 12.28 -0.70 -0.54
N ALA A 69 11.30 -1.19 -1.29
CA ALA A 69 11.25 -2.59 -1.68
C ALA A 69 12.34 -2.98 -2.69
N GLY A 70 12.81 -2.06 -3.52
CA GLY A 70 13.72 -2.39 -4.62
C GLY A 70 12.97 -3.24 -5.67
N THR A 71 11.90 -2.67 -6.22
CA THR A 71 11.05 -3.33 -7.21
C THR A 71 11.70 -3.38 -8.59
N ILE A 72 11.30 -4.34 -9.40
CA ILE A 72 11.82 -4.51 -10.76
C ILE A 72 11.24 -3.50 -11.77
N MET A 73 10.07 -2.89 -11.48
CA MET A 73 9.37 -1.99 -12.40
C MET A 73 8.71 -0.79 -11.70
N GLY A 74 9.24 -0.34 -10.55
CA GLY A 74 8.63 0.78 -9.81
C GLY A 74 7.39 0.35 -9.01
N VAL A 75 6.32 1.15 -9.08
CA VAL A 75 5.07 0.93 -8.33
C VAL A 75 3.87 1.08 -9.24
N GLU A 76 2.93 0.18 -9.14
CA GLU A 76 1.59 0.37 -9.69
C GLU A 76 0.76 1.22 -8.71
N SER A 77 0.20 2.31 -9.21
CA SER A 77 -0.62 3.25 -8.45
C SER A 77 -1.68 3.82 -9.37
N ASN A 78 -2.90 3.33 -9.27
CA ASN A 78 -3.99 3.65 -10.20
C ASN A 78 -5.26 4.19 -9.51
N GLY A 79 -5.30 4.27 -8.17
CA GLY A 79 -6.46 4.76 -7.43
C GLY A 79 -6.95 6.14 -7.89
N MET A 80 -6.03 7.06 -8.20
CA MET A 80 -6.38 8.41 -8.66
C MET A 80 -6.94 8.44 -10.08
N GLN A 81 -6.66 7.43 -10.90
CA GLN A 81 -7.21 7.29 -12.24
C GLN A 81 -8.70 6.96 -12.21
N PHE A 82 -9.09 6.09 -11.30
CA PHE A 82 -10.48 5.60 -11.19
C PHE A 82 -11.32 6.42 -10.21
N TYR A 83 -10.69 7.02 -9.21
CA TYR A 83 -11.34 7.79 -8.13
C TYR A 83 -10.66 9.15 -7.94
N PRO A 84 -10.67 10.04 -8.94
CA PRO A 84 -9.87 11.29 -8.92
C PRO A 84 -10.24 12.24 -7.77
N ALA A 85 -11.48 12.22 -7.32
CA ALA A 85 -11.94 13.08 -6.23
C ALA A 85 -11.80 12.44 -4.83
N ALA A 86 -11.51 11.15 -4.73
CA ALA A 86 -11.53 10.46 -3.45
C ALA A 86 -10.39 10.87 -2.51
N SER A 87 -9.26 11.29 -3.06
CA SER A 87 -8.02 11.55 -2.32
C SER A 87 -7.70 13.03 -2.10
N ILE A 88 -8.67 13.93 -2.29
CA ILE A 88 -8.43 15.39 -2.20
C ILE A 88 -7.86 15.79 -0.83
N ALA A 89 -8.36 15.22 0.25
CA ALA A 89 -7.89 15.54 1.60
C ALA A 89 -6.43 15.12 1.80
N GLU A 90 -6.06 13.93 1.36
CA GLU A 90 -4.69 13.42 1.43
C GLU A 90 -3.77 14.15 0.46
N GLU A 91 -4.27 14.51 -0.73
CA GLU A 91 -3.52 15.27 -1.73
C GLU A 91 -3.12 16.65 -1.24
N ASN A 92 -3.96 17.31 -0.46
CA ASN A 92 -3.63 18.62 0.15
C ASN A 92 -2.39 18.55 1.06
N VAL A 93 -2.16 17.41 1.71
CA VAL A 93 -1.02 17.18 2.60
C VAL A 93 0.17 16.55 1.84
N HIS A 94 -0.11 15.67 0.88
CA HIS A 94 0.86 14.87 0.15
C HIS A 94 0.69 14.99 -1.39
N PRO A 95 0.79 16.19 -1.97
CA PRO A 95 0.47 16.38 -3.40
C PRO A 95 1.30 15.49 -4.32
N GLY A 96 2.56 15.26 -4.01
CA GLY A 96 3.47 14.45 -4.84
C GLY A 96 3.11 12.97 -4.92
N ILE A 97 2.31 12.45 -3.97
CA ILE A 97 1.84 11.06 -3.98
C ILE A 97 0.62 10.89 -4.90
N TYR A 98 -0.25 11.90 -4.94
CA TYR A 98 -1.51 11.82 -5.66
C TYR A 98 -1.46 12.50 -7.04
N ARG A 99 -0.46 13.35 -7.27
CA ARG A 99 -0.19 13.97 -8.58
C ARG A 99 1.12 13.45 -9.15
N ARG A 100 1.02 12.52 -10.07
CA ARG A 100 2.20 11.99 -10.77
C ARG A 100 2.80 13.06 -11.67
N CYS A 101 4.11 13.30 -11.56
CA CYS A 101 4.84 14.21 -12.42
C CYS A 101 5.93 13.44 -13.18
N ASN A 102 5.93 13.53 -14.50
CA ASN A 102 6.92 12.85 -15.36
C ASN A 102 7.04 11.33 -15.09
N GLY A 103 5.92 10.67 -14.80
CA GLY A 103 5.90 9.25 -14.46
C GLY A 103 6.37 8.90 -13.05
N MET A 104 6.69 9.89 -12.22
CA MET A 104 7.20 9.71 -10.87
C MET A 104 6.21 10.21 -9.80
N LEU A 105 6.30 9.62 -8.63
CA LEU A 105 5.66 10.10 -7.41
C LEU A 105 6.73 10.71 -6.50
N ASP A 106 6.42 11.88 -5.91
CA ASP A 106 7.29 12.55 -4.95
C ASP A 106 6.84 12.26 -3.52
N LEU A 107 7.73 11.65 -2.73
CA LEU A 107 7.49 11.24 -1.35
C LEU A 107 8.08 12.24 -0.33
N SER A 108 8.53 13.42 -0.75
CA SER A 108 9.19 14.40 0.11
C SER A 108 8.35 14.86 1.30
N THR A 109 7.03 14.81 1.17
CA THR A 109 6.08 15.18 2.23
C THR A 109 5.81 14.06 3.25
N ILE A 110 6.24 12.82 2.97
CA ILE A 110 6.12 11.70 3.91
C ILE A 110 7.17 11.86 5.01
N SER A 111 6.74 12.10 6.22
CA SER A 111 7.64 12.32 7.36
C SER A 111 7.08 11.75 8.66
N GLY A 112 7.97 11.52 9.63
CA GLY A 112 7.59 11.01 10.95
C GLY A 112 7.60 9.49 11.05
N ALA A 113 7.01 8.98 12.12
CA ALA A 113 7.02 7.56 12.46
C ALA A 113 6.14 6.71 11.53
N GLY A 114 6.44 5.43 11.46
CA GLY A 114 5.68 4.45 10.68
C GLY A 114 5.75 4.76 9.17
N PHE A 115 4.59 4.79 8.53
CA PHE A 115 4.50 5.12 7.10
C PHE A 115 4.46 6.62 6.81
N GLY A 116 4.49 7.47 7.84
CA GLY A 116 4.58 8.92 7.67
C GLY A 116 3.29 9.58 7.15
N TYR A 117 2.16 9.11 7.62
CA TYR A 117 0.82 9.56 7.18
C TYR A 117 0.52 11.03 7.41
N ARG A 118 1.08 11.64 8.47
CA ARG A 118 0.70 12.98 8.94
C ARG A 118 -0.82 13.12 9.11
N ILE A 119 -1.43 12.08 9.71
CA ILE A 119 -2.89 11.92 9.78
C ILE A 119 -3.61 13.10 10.43
N GLY A 120 -2.99 13.78 11.39
CA GLY A 120 -3.56 14.96 12.06
C GLY A 120 -3.65 16.20 11.18
N GLU A 121 -3.05 16.18 9.99
CA GLU A 121 -3.11 17.28 9.02
C GLU A 121 -4.09 16.99 7.87
N ILE A 122 -4.60 15.77 7.78
CA ILE A 122 -5.55 15.35 6.75
C ILE A 122 -6.96 15.65 7.24
N GLU A 123 -7.57 16.68 6.66
CA GLU A 123 -8.93 17.09 6.98
C GLU A 123 -9.95 16.20 6.26
N ARG A 124 -10.40 15.16 6.94
CA ARG A 124 -11.37 14.20 6.42
C ARG A 124 -12.38 13.82 7.50
N ASP A 125 -13.66 13.95 7.18
CA ASP A 125 -14.73 13.39 7.98
C ASP A 125 -14.75 11.86 7.81
N LEU A 126 -14.29 11.18 8.81
CA LEU A 126 -14.41 9.73 8.88
C LEU A 126 -15.76 9.35 9.50
N PRO A 127 -16.45 8.35 8.95
CA PRO A 127 -17.69 7.87 9.58
C PRO A 127 -17.39 7.41 11.01
N GLN A 128 -18.25 7.82 11.94
CA GLN A 128 -18.14 7.40 13.32
C GLN A 128 -18.35 5.87 13.42
N PRO A 129 -17.60 5.17 14.28
CA PRO A 129 -17.82 3.75 14.50
C PRO A 129 -19.26 3.48 14.89
N GLN A 130 -19.94 2.59 14.19
CA GLN A 130 -21.26 2.14 14.60
C GLN A 130 -21.09 1.24 15.83
N THR A 131 -21.58 1.68 16.97
CA THR A 131 -21.70 0.80 18.13
C THR A 131 -22.88 -0.14 17.92
N PHE A 132 -22.61 -1.38 17.61
CA PHE A 132 -23.64 -2.43 17.69
C PHE A 132 -23.99 -2.63 19.15
N GLN A 133 -25.13 -2.11 19.59
CA GLN A 133 -25.74 -2.62 20.80
C GLN A 133 -26.22 -4.04 20.49
N ALA A 134 -25.59 -5.04 21.10
CA ALA A 134 -26.15 -6.40 21.09
C ALA A 134 -27.54 -6.28 21.73
N SER A 135 -28.59 -6.48 20.94
CA SER A 135 -29.94 -6.64 21.44
C SER A 135 -29.92 -7.85 22.38
N GLY A 136 -29.94 -7.60 23.69
CA GLY A 136 -30.04 -8.65 24.68
C GLY A 136 -31.32 -9.44 24.44
N SER A 137 -31.17 -10.71 24.26
CA SER A 137 -32.20 -11.73 24.35
C SER A 137 -32.47 -12.07 25.79
#